data_8e67604088152edfc1af0f6f6363762a
#
_entry.id   8e67604088152edfc1af0f6f6363762a
#
_cell.length_a   1.000
_cell.length_b   1.000
_cell.length_c   1.000
_cell.angle_alpha   90.00
_cell.angle_beta   90.00
_cell.angle_gamma   90.00
#
_symmetry.space_group_name_H-M   'P 1'
#
loop_
_entity.id
_entity.type
_entity.pdbx_description
1 polymer ?
#
loop_
_entity_poly.entity_id
_entity_poly.type
_entity_poly.pdbx_seq_one_letter_code
_entity_poly.pdbx_strand_id
1 'polypeptide(L)'
;ENGRSNMTPARNIRPWSHDIPEESWDYIVIGSGIGGMSAAAMLSKLGRRVLVLEQHNIPGGFTQTFKRPGYRWDVGVHLVGEMTQRSFPGRLMETLTDGRLAWESVGEIYDEFNFPDGFTIQFPDSPDAFRETLVDYFPHERHGIDEYLDLVQRVSRASGQNLQMRALPWYLAPGGRRKGAARRAGRGSLRGLSLLSAS
;
A
#
# COMPACT_ATOMS: atom_id res chain seq x y z
N GLU A 1 25.49 -21.94 24.11
CA GLU A 1 25.40 -20.55 24.59
C GLU A 1 24.32 -19.85 23.80
N ASN A 2 23.22 -19.59 24.50
CA ASN A 2 21.98 -19.02 23.96
C ASN A 2 22.15 -17.52 23.71
N GLY A 3 22.26 -17.10 22.46
CA GLY A 3 22.08 -15.71 22.03
C GLY A 3 20.64 -15.27 22.21
N ARG A 4 20.29 -14.77 23.37
CA ARG A 4 19.04 -14.03 23.59
C ARG A 4 19.16 -12.71 22.83
N SER A 5 18.45 -12.58 21.70
CA SER A 5 18.24 -11.30 21.07
C SER A 5 17.54 -10.38 22.10
N ASN A 6 18.18 -9.28 22.43
CA ASN A 6 17.57 -8.19 23.21
C ASN A 6 16.45 -7.57 22.37
N MET A 7 15.28 -8.18 22.42
CA MET A 7 14.05 -7.53 21.95
C MET A 7 13.77 -6.39 22.91
N THR A 8 13.95 -5.18 22.45
CA THR A 8 13.47 -3.98 23.14
C THR A 8 11.98 -4.19 23.46
N PRO A 9 11.55 -4.02 24.72
CA PRO A 9 10.15 -4.22 25.07
C PRO A 9 9.27 -3.36 24.17
N ALA A 10 8.16 -3.96 23.70
CA ALA A 10 7.19 -3.29 22.89
C ALA A 10 6.82 -1.95 23.53
N ARG A 11 7.22 -0.84 22.92
CA ARG A 11 6.85 0.49 23.39
C ARG A 11 5.33 0.54 23.45
N ASN A 12 4.77 1.04 24.55
CA ASN A 12 3.35 1.23 24.73
C ASN A 12 2.77 1.99 23.52
N ILE A 13 2.10 1.27 22.64
CA ILE A 13 1.33 1.88 21.56
C ILE A 13 0.14 2.51 22.27
N ARG A 14 0.13 3.85 22.35
CA ARG A 14 -1.03 4.55 22.91
C ARG A 14 -2.16 4.45 21.89
N PRO A 15 -3.38 4.15 22.34
CA PRO A 15 -4.54 4.16 21.48
C PRO A 15 -4.78 5.58 20.92
N TRP A 16 -5.60 5.66 19.90
CA TRP A 16 -6.02 6.92 19.32
C TRP A 16 -6.61 7.86 20.41
N SER A 17 -6.19 9.11 20.40
CA SER A 17 -6.61 10.16 21.33
C SER A 17 -6.73 11.49 20.61
N HIS A 18 -7.65 12.35 21.06
CA HIS A 18 -7.71 13.74 20.58
C HIS A 18 -6.58 14.60 21.15
N ASP A 19 -6.01 14.19 22.29
CA ASP A 19 -4.96 14.94 22.93
C ASP A 19 -3.59 14.57 22.35
N ILE A 20 -2.84 15.57 21.91
CA ILE A 20 -1.46 15.38 21.45
C ILE A 20 -0.60 15.25 22.72
N PRO A 21 0.12 14.14 22.91
CA PRO A 21 1.00 14.00 24.06
C PRO A 21 2.09 15.08 24.07
N GLU A 22 2.32 15.71 25.19
CA GLU A 22 3.41 16.68 25.41
C GLU A 22 4.76 15.94 25.53
N GLU A 23 5.16 15.31 24.44
CA GLU A 23 6.41 14.57 24.34
C GLU A 23 7.18 15.04 23.11
N SER A 24 8.50 14.87 23.13
CA SER A 24 9.29 15.12 21.91
C SER A 24 9.20 13.95 20.95
N TRP A 25 9.00 14.20 19.68
CA TRP A 25 8.89 13.21 18.62
C TRP A 25 10.05 13.37 17.63
N ASP A 26 10.61 12.24 17.16
CA ASP A 26 11.62 12.28 16.12
C ASP A 26 10.98 12.55 14.75
N TYR A 27 9.74 12.03 14.55
CA TYR A 27 8.99 12.19 13.32
C TYR A 27 7.50 12.38 13.58
N ILE A 28 6.87 13.20 12.73
CA ILE A 28 5.43 13.36 12.66
C ILE A 28 4.98 12.90 11.29
N VAL A 29 4.08 11.91 11.26
CA VAL A 29 3.46 11.39 10.04
C VAL A 29 2.04 11.92 9.96
N ILE A 30 1.68 12.57 8.88
CA ILE A 30 0.35 13.12 8.65
C ILE A 30 -0.42 12.17 7.73
N GLY A 31 -1.51 11.63 8.26
CA GLY A 31 -2.37 10.62 7.62
C GLY A 31 -2.01 9.20 8.00
N SER A 32 -3.03 8.41 8.36
CA SER A 32 -2.92 7.00 8.76
C SER A 32 -3.32 6.02 7.65
N GLY A 33 -3.36 6.44 6.39
CA GLY A 33 -3.48 5.52 5.26
C GLY A 33 -2.30 4.55 5.20
N ILE A 34 -2.37 3.54 4.32
CA ILE A 34 -1.35 2.47 4.25
C ILE A 34 0.08 2.99 4.13
N GLY A 35 0.32 4.06 3.37
CA GLY A 35 1.64 4.68 3.22
C GLY A 35 2.14 5.32 4.51
N GLY A 36 1.30 6.10 5.19
CA GLY A 36 1.64 6.75 6.45
C GLY A 36 1.89 5.73 7.56
N MET A 37 1.03 4.75 7.70
CA MET A 37 1.19 3.67 8.69
C MET A 37 2.44 2.82 8.41
N SER A 38 2.73 2.51 7.15
CA SER A 38 3.96 1.79 6.77
C SER A 38 5.22 2.59 7.13
N ALA A 39 5.24 3.88 6.82
CA ALA A 39 6.36 4.76 7.17
C ALA A 39 6.54 4.85 8.69
N ALA A 40 5.46 5.06 9.43
CA ALA A 40 5.49 5.14 10.88
C ALA A 40 5.97 3.82 11.52
N ALA A 41 5.48 2.68 11.04
CA ALA A 41 5.89 1.37 11.53
C ALA A 41 7.39 1.10 11.28
N MET A 42 7.89 1.41 10.08
CA MET A 42 9.32 1.25 9.76
C MET A 42 10.20 2.15 10.61
N LEU A 43 9.85 3.42 10.78
CA LEU A 43 10.58 4.35 11.63
C LEU A 43 10.58 3.88 13.09
N SER A 44 9.45 3.40 13.57
CA SER A 44 9.33 2.85 14.93
C SER A 44 10.22 1.62 15.12
N LYS A 45 10.28 0.71 14.13
CA LYS A 45 11.20 -0.45 14.14
C LYS A 45 12.69 -0.04 14.18
N LEU A 46 13.02 1.12 13.61
CA LEU A 46 14.34 1.73 13.71
C LEU A 46 14.57 2.47 15.04
N GLY A 47 13.70 2.29 16.02
CA GLY A 47 13.81 2.89 17.35
C GLY A 47 13.44 4.36 17.43
N ARG A 48 12.83 4.93 16.38
CA ARG A 48 12.38 6.33 16.37
C ARG A 48 11.05 6.50 17.07
N ARG A 49 10.86 7.65 17.72
CA ARG A 49 9.59 8.03 18.30
C ARG A 49 8.76 8.72 17.22
N VAL A 50 7.62 8.13 16.88
CA VAL A 50 6.78 8.59 15.77
C VAL A 50 5.38 8.93 16.27
N LEU A 51 4.92 10.14 15.94
CA LEU A 51 3.54 10.55 16.11
C LEU A 51 2.83 10.45 14.76
N VAL A 52 1.67 9.79 14.74
CA VAL A 52 0.80 9.77 13.56
C VAL A 52 -0.40 10.64 13.84
N LEU A 53 -0.63 11.63 12.97
CA LEU A 53 -1.80 12.50 13.00
C LEU A 53 -2.79 12.05 11.93
N GLU A 54 -4.05 11.86 12.33
CA GLU A 54 -5.13 11.45 11.44
C GLU A 54 -6.32 12.39 11.63
N GLN A 55 -6.91 12.87 10.54
CA GLN A 55 -8.08 13.76 10.57
C GLN A 55 -9.41 13.01 10.73
N HIS A 56 -9.45 11.73 10.35
CA HIS A 56 -10.65 10.91 10.43
C HIS A 56 -10.72 10.22 11.80
N ASN A 57 -11.92 10.00 12.29
CA ASN A 57 -12.15 9.36 13.58
C ASN A 57 -11.78 7.86 13.63
N ILE A 58 -11.53 7.25 12.46
CA ILE A 58 -11.04 5.88 12.33
C ILE A 58 -9.76 5.91 11.51
N PRO A 59 -8.62 5.42 12.04
CA PRO A 59 -7.38 5.34 11.29
C PRO A 59 -7.45 4.25 10.21
N GLY A 60 -6.59 4.38 9.19
CA GLY A 60 -6.44 3.39 8.13
C GLY A 60 -6.70 3.91 6.70
N GLY A 61 -7.30 5.08 6.54
CA GLY A 61 -7.65 5.61 5.22
C GLY A 61 -8.55 4.62 4.46
N PHE A 62 -8.24 4.27 3.21
CA PHE A 62 -9.02 3.29 2.45
C PHE A 62 -8.87 1.83 2.93
N THR A 63 -7.97 1.54 3.88
CA THR A 63 -7.86 0.21 4.49
C THR A 63 -8.68 0.05 5.76
N GLN A 64 -9.45 1.08 6.14
CA GLN A 64 -10.36 1.01 7.29
C GLN A 64 -11.63 0.22 6.96
N THR A 65 -12.30 -0.24 8.02
CA THR A 65 -13.62 -0.89 7.92
C THR A 65 -14.65 -0.08 8.69
N PHE A 66 -15.92 -0.15 8.27
CA PHE A 66 -17.03 0.40 9.03
C PHE A 66 -18.08 -0.67 9.36
N LYS A 67 -18.89 -0.40 10.38
CA LYS A 67 -19.89 -1.35 10.85
C LYS A 67 -21.28 -0.73 10.80
N ARG A 68 -22.26 -1.58 10.53
CA ARG A 68 -23.70 -1.34 10.73
C ARG A 68 -24.26 -2.52 11.53
N PRO A 69 -25.44 -2.41 12.16
CA PRO A 69 -26.01 -3.54 12.89
C PRO A 69 -26.05 -4.81 12.04
N GLY A 70 -25.35 -5.87 12.49
CA GLY A 70 -25.24 -7.16 11.78
C GLY A 70 -24.26 -7.24 10.62
N TYR A 71 -23.59 -6.14 10.23
CA TYR A 71 -22.73 -6.10 9.06
C TYR A 71 -21.42 -5.35 9.30
N ARG A 72 -20.38 -5.77 8.57
CA ARG A 72 -19.09 -5.11 8.51
C ARG A 72 -18.68 -4.96 7.03
N TRP A 73 -18.14 -3.80 6.69
CA TRP A 73 -17.79 -3.42 5.33
C TRP A 73 -16.38 -2.85 5.30
N ASP A 74 -15.68 -3.10 4.21
CA ASP A 74 -14.45 -2.39 3.88
C ASP A 74 -14.77 -1.07 3.18
N VAL A 75 -13.96 -0.04 3.42
CA VAL A 75 -14.17 1.28 2.80
C VAL A 75 -13.70 1.29 1.35
N GLY A 76 -12.53 0.72 1.08
CA GLY A 76 -11.95 0.74 -0.25
C GLY A 76 -11.21 -0.53 -0.63
N VAL A 77 -10.33 -1.03 0.22
CA VAL A 77 -9.48 -2.19 -0.08
C VAL A 77 -10.07 -3.43 0.58
N HIS A 78 -10.56 -4.36 -0.23
CA HIS A 78 -11.12 -5.65 0.21
C HIS A 78 -10.40 -6.86 -0.40
N LEU A 79 -9.66 -6.65 -1.50
CA LEU A 79 -8.84 -7.67 -2.16
C LEU A 79 -7.46 -7.09 -2.48
N VAL A 80 -6.41 -7.84 -2.20
CA VAL A 80 -5.03 -7.41 -2.45
C VAL A 80 -4.26 -8.52 -3.13
N GLY A 81 -3.70 -8.23 -4.29
CA GLY A 81 -2.87 -9.17 -5.04
C GLY A 81 -1.44 -9.28 -4.51
N GLU A 82 -0.77 -10.34 -4.92
CA GLU A 82 0.66 -10.57 -4.67
C GLU A 82 1.08 -10.60 -3.19
N MET A 83 0.21 -11.02 -2.27
CA MET A 83 0.52 -11.13 -0.84
C MET A 83 1.17 -12.50 -0.50
N THR A 84 2.22 -12.85 -1.24
CA THR A 84 2.97 -14.09 -1.02
C THR A 84 4.31 -13.82 -0.31
N GLN A 85 4.86 -14.84 0.33
CA GLN A 85 6.18 -14.75 0.97
C GLN A 85 7.33 -14.45 0.00
N ARG A 86 7.14 -14.67 -1.30
CA ARG A 86 8.15 -14.41 -2.35
C ARG A 86 8.02 -13.03 -2.97
N SER A 87 6.85 -12.42 -2.90
CA SER A 87 6.58 -11.11 -3.47
C SER A 87 7.16 -9.98 -2.61
N PHE A 88 7.44 -8.84 -3.22
CA PHE A 88 7.87 -7.67 -2.48
C PHE A 88 6.79 -7.15 -1.51
N PRO A 89 5.51 -6.98 -1.94
CA PRO A 89 4.47 -6.51 -1.02
C PRO A 89 4.22 -7.48 0.14
N GLY A 90 4.20 -8.79 -0.12
CA GLY A 90 4.01 -9.79 0.94
C GLY A 90 5.11 -9.71 2.01
N ARG A 91 6.39 -9.68 1.61
CA ARG A 91 7.52 -9.53 2.54
C ARG A 91 7.51 -8.20 3.28
N LEU A 92 7.10 -7.13 2.61
CA LEU A 92 6.95 -5.81 3.26
C LEU A 92 5.90 -5.88 4.37
N MET A 93 4.73 -6.43 4.10
CA MET A 93 3.66 -6.58 5.08
C MET A 93 4.04 -7.51 6.23
N GLU A 94 4.73 -8.61 5.94
CA GLU A 94 5.29 -9.49 6.97
C GLU A 94 6.25 -8.73 7.88
N THR A 95 7.16 -7.94 7.31
CA THR A 95 8.10 -7.11 8.07
C THR A 95 7.37 -6.05 8.91
N LEU A 96 6.39 -5.36 8.34
CA LEU A 96 5.65 -4.28 9.03
C LEU A 96 4.84 -4.80 10.21
N THR A 97 4.29 -6.02 10.09
CA THR A 97 3.37 -6.60 11.07
C THR A 97 4.01 -7.63 12.00
N ASP A 98 5.32 -7.90 11.85
CA ASP A 98 6.02 -8.98 12.56
C ASP A 98 5.38 -10.36 12.31
N GLY A 99 4.92 -10.61 11.07
CA GLY A 99 4.25 -11.85 10.70
C GLY A 99 2.87 -12.07 11.32
N ARG A 100 2.29 -11.05 11.97
CA ARG A 100 0.99 -11.17 12.65
C ARG A 100 -0.22 -11.05 11.71
N LEU A 101 -0.01 -10.63 10.47
CA LEU A 101 -1.06 -10.56 9.46
C LEU A 101 -1.04 -11.84 8.63
N ALA A 102 -2.13 -12.60 8.70
CA ALA A 102 -2.36 -13.75 7.83
C ALA A 102 -3.16 -13.32 6.60
N TRP A 103 -2.84 -13.92 5.47
CA TRP A 103 -3.54 -13.72 4.21
C TRP A 103 -4.25 -15.01 3.83
N GLU A 104 -5.52 -14.88 3.45
CA GLU A 104 -6.33 -15.99 2.94
C GLU A 104 -6.54 -15.83 1.45
N SER A 105 -6.49 -16.92 0.70
CA SER A 105 -6.82 -16.91 -0.72
C SER A 105 -8.34 -16.84 -0.90
N VAL A 106 -8.78 -16.07 -1.87
CA VAL A 106 -10.20 -16.03 -2.27
C VAL A 106 -10.59 -17.19 -3.19
N GLY A 107 -9.65 -18.07 -3.53
CA GLY A 107 -9.86 -19.20 -4.43
C GLY A 107 -9.34 -18.95 -5.85
N GLU A 108 -9.73 -19.84 -6.76
CA GLU A 108 -9.27 -19.79 -8.15
C GLU A 108 -9.89 -18.64 -8.96
N ILE A 109 -11.10 -18.22 -8.60
CA ILE A 109 -11.82 -17.09 -9.22
C ILE A 109 -11.85 -15.95 -8.22
N TYR A 110 -11.22 -14.83 -8.58
CA TYR A 110 -11.13 -13.67 -7.67
C TYR A 110 -12.20 -12.61 -7.95
N ASP A 111 -12.81 -12.62 -9.12
CA ASP A 111 -13.87 -11.68 -9.49
C ASP A 111 -14.83 -12.28 -10.51
N GLU A 112 -16.07 -11.79 -10.52
CA GLU A 112 -17.11 -12.21 -11.43
C GLU A 112 -17.95 -11.01 -11.85
N PHE A 113 -18.10 -10.81 -13.17
CA PHE A 113 -18.95 -9.76 -13.72
C PHE A 113 -20.23 -10.35 -14.27
N ASN A 114 -21.35 -9.93 -13.69
CA ASN A 114 -22.68 -10.33 -14.11
C ASN A 114 -23.36 -9.16 -14.86
N PHE A 115 -23.75 -9.41 -16.10
CA PHE A 115 -24.42 -8.43 -16.96
C PHE A 115 -25.93 -8.64 -16.97
N PRO A 116 -26.73 -7.57 -17.25
CA PRO A 116 -28.21 -7.66 -17.20
C PRO A 116 -28.85 -8.65 -18.17
N ASP A 117 -28.17 -8.98 -19.27
CA ASP A 117 -28.61 -9.97 -20.29
C ASP A 117 -28.33 -11.43 -19.91
N GLY A 118 -27.81 -11.66 -18.70
CA GLY A 118 -27.41 -12.96 -18.19
C GLY A 118 -26.03 -13.40 -18.62
N PHE A 119 -25.27 -12.56 -19.33
CA PHE A 119 -23.87 -12.82 -19.61
C PHE A 119 -23.06 -12.69 -18.31
N THR A 120 -22.20 -13.68 -18.04
CA THR A 120 -21.32 -13.68 -16.88
C THR A 120 -19.92 -14.03 -17.32
N ILE A 121 -18.92 -13.29 -16.81
CA ILE A 121 -17.52 -13.58 -17.04
C ILE A 121 -16.80 -13.69 -15.69
N GLN A 122 -16.04 -14.77 -15.50
CA GLN A 122 -15.23 -15.02 -14.31
C GLN A 122 -13.76 -14.69 -14.59
N PHE A 123 -13.11 -14.16 -13.57
CA PHE A 123 -11.69 -13.77 -13.64
C PHE A 123 -10.86 -14.69 -12.75
N PRO A 124 -10.13 -15.65 -13.34
CA PRO A 124 -9.26 -16.54 -12.59
C PRO A 124 -7.94 -15.86 -12.15
N ASP A 125 -7.39 -16.36 -11.06
CA ASP A 125 -6.16 -15.87 -10.41
C ASP A 125 -4.87 -16.19 -11.21
N SER A 126 -4.95 -17.04 -12.22
CA SER A 126 -3.80 -17.41 -13.05
C SER A 126 -3.76 -16.58 -14.35
N PRO A 127 -2.62 -15.99 -14.73
CA PRO A 127 -2.51 -15.26 -16.00
C PRO A 127 -2.85 -16.10 -17.24
N ASP A 128 -2.48 -17.39 -17.24
CA ASP A 128 -2.78 -18.29 -18.35
C ASP A 128 -4.28 -18.63 -18.40
N ALA A 129 -4.88 -18.97 -17.26
CA ALA A 129 -6.30 -19.21 -17.17
C ALA A 129 -7.13 -17.95 -17.49
N PHE A 130 -6.67 -16.78 -17.05
CA PHE A 130 -7.30 -15.49 -17.40
C PHE A 130 -7.29 -15.26 -18.91
N ARG A 131 -6.14 -15.52 -19.56
CA ARG A 131 -6.02 -15.44 -21.03
C ARG A 131 -6.98 -16.41 -21.73
N GLU A 132 -6.99 -17.67 -21.30
CA GLU A 132 -7.88 -18.70 -21.87
C GLU A 132 -9.34 -18.31 -21.72
N THR A 133 -9.76 -17.87 -20.54
CA THR A 133 -11.12 -17.39 -20.29
C THR A 133 -11.51 -16.28 -21.25
N LEU A 134 -10.66 -15.26 -21.45
CA LEU A 134 -10.95 -14.17 -22.38
C LEU A 134 -11.03 -14.65 -23.83
N VAL A 135 -10.15 -15.54 -24.24
CA VAL A 135 -10.16 -16.10 -25.60
C VAL A 135 -11.39 -16.98 -25.85
N ASP A 136 -11.85 -17.72 -24.85
CA ASP A 136 -13.07 -18.54 -24.96
C ASP A 136 -14.32 -17.68 -25.12
N TYR A 137 -14.42 -16.57 -24.40
CA TYR A 137 -15.53 -15.62 -24.56
C TYR A 137 -15.41 -14.79 -25.85
N PHE A 138 -14.20 -14.47 -26.29
CA PHE A 138 -13.95 -13.58 -27.42
C PHE A 138 -12.92 -14.17 -28.39
N PRO A 139 -13.23 -15.29 -29.07
CA PRO A 139 -12.25 -16.01 -29.89
C PRO A 139 -11.72 -15.20 -31.08
N HIS A 140 -12.49 -14.23 -31.58
CA HIS A 140 -12.07 -13.35 -32.68
C HIS A 140 -11.07 -12.26 -32.22
N GLU A 141 -10.99 -12.00 -30.90
CA GLU A 141 -10.12 -10.99 -30.30
C GLU A 141 -8.81 -11.57 -29.73
N ARG A 142 -8.49 -12.83 -30.03
CA ARG A 142 -7.29 -13.52 -29.52
C ARG A 142 -6.02 -12.66 -29.63
N HIS A 143 -5.80 -12.05 -30.78
CA HIS A 143 -4.62 -11.22 -31.02
C HIS A 143 -4.59 -9.98 -30.13
N GLY A 144 -5.71 -9.27 -30.03
CA GLY A 144 -5.84 -8.10 -29.15
C GLY A 144 -5.68 -8.45 -27.67
N ILE A 145 -6.18 -9.62 -27.24
CA ILE A 145 -6.00 -10.14 -25.86
C ILE A 145 -4.52 -10.41 -25.58
N ASP A 146 -3.81 -11.06 -26.52
CA ASP A 146 -2.39 -11.33 -26.38
C ASP A 146 -1.56 -10.04 -26.30
N GLU A 147 -1.82 -9.07 -27.16
CA GLU A 147 -1.15 -7.76 -27.12
C GLU A 147 -1.42 -7.00 -25.82
N TYR A 148 -2.66 -7.03 -25.33
CA TYR A 148 -3.04 -6.40 -24.08
C TYR A 148 -2.30 -7.02 -22.89
N LEU A 149 -2.29 -8.34 -22.79
CA LEU A 149 -1.61 -9.04 -21.68
C LEU A 149 -0.11 -8.83 -21.71
N ASP A 150 0.49 -8.83 -22.89
CA ASP A 150 1.90 -8.48 -23.09
C ASP A 150 2.20 -7.05 -22.64
N LEU A 151 1.33 -6.11 -22.97
CA LEU A 151 1.45 -4.72 -22.54
C LEU A 151 1.38 -4.60 -21.01
N VAL A 152 0.40 -5.26 -20.38
CA VAL A 152 0.24 -5.28 -18.92
C VAL A 152 1.50 -5.82 -18.25
N GLN A 153 2.06 -6.93 -18.75
CA GLN A 153 3.29 -7.48 -18.19
C GLN A 153 4.50 -6.54 -18.35
N ARG A 154 4.65 -5.90 -19.52
CA ARG A 154 5.72 -4.91 -19.74
C ARG A 154 5.61 -3.72 -18.81
N VAL A 155 4.41 -3.18 -18.63
CA VAL A 155 4.15 -2.06 -17.72
C VAL A 155 4.40 -2.46 -16.27
N SER A 156 3.97 -3.63 -15.85
CA SER A 156 4.19 -4.15 -14.51
C SER A 156 5.70 -4.27 -14.18
N ARG A 157 6.48 -4.86 -15.09
CA ARG A 157 7.93 -4.98 -14.94
C ARG A 157 8.62 -3.60 -14.89
N ALA A 158 8.24 -2.68 -15.78
CA ALA A 158 8.78 -1.32 -15.81
C ALA A 158 8.43 -0.53 -14.54
N SER A 159 7.22 -0.70 -14.02
CA SER A 159 6.78 -0.06 -12.77
C SER A 159 7.57 -0.58 -11.56
N GLY A 160 7.78 -1.89 -11.46
CA GLY A 160 8.60 -2.50 -10.42
C GLY A 160 10.05 -1.97 -10.43
N GLN A 161 10.66 -1.91 -11.61
CA GLN A 161 11.99 -1.33 -11.79
C GLN A 161 12.05 0.15 -11.40
N ASN A 162 11.06 0.94 -11.80
CA ASN A 162 10.98 2.36 -11.45
C ASN A 162 10.85 2.57 -9.94
N LEU A 163 10.04 1.76 -9.24
CA LEU A 163 9.93 1.81 -7.78
C LEU A 163 11.27 1.49 -7.10
N GLN A 164 11.96 0.45 -7.53
CA GLN A 164 13.29 0.10 -7.02
C GLN A 164 14.29 1.24 -7.24
N MET A 165 14.30 1.84 -8.44
CA MET A 165 15.18 2.96 -8.76
C MET A 165 14.90 4.20 -7.91
N ARG A 166 13.63 4.47 -7.59
CA ARG A 166 13.24 5.60 -6.72
C ARG A 166 13.58 5.36 -5.25
N ALA A 167 13.67 4.11 -4.82
CA ALA A 167 14.08 3.74 -3.47
C ALA A 167 15.60 3.86 -3.27
N LEU A 168 16.40 3.90 -4.36
CA LEU A 168 17.84 4.09 -4.26
C LEU A 168 18.19 5.52 -3.81
N PRO A 169 19.24 5.68 -2.98
CA PRO A 169 19.81 6.98 -2.71
C PRO A 169 20.15 7.72 -4.01
N TRP A 170 19.93 9.03 -4.04
CA TRP A 170 20.07 9.85 -5.26
C TRP A 170 21.42 9.70 -5.97
N TYR A 171 22.49 9.39 -5.24
CA TYR A 171 23.86 9.23 -5.77
C TYR A 171 24.07 7.84 -6.43
N LEU A 172 23.20 6.86 -6.17
CA LEU A 172 23.22 5.55 -6.80
C LEU A 172 22.22 5.43 -7.97
N ALA A 173 21.30 6.40 -8.09
CA ALA A 173 20.34 6.40 -9.17
C ALA A 173 20.97 6.77 -10.52
N PRO A 174 20.71 6.05 -11.62
CA PRO A 174 21.18 6.44 -12.95
C PRO A 174 20.76 7.87 -13.27
N GLY A 175 21.73 8.73 -13.59
CA GLY A 175 21.49 10.17 -13.85
C GLY A 175 21.49 11.07 -12.63
N GLY A 176 21.75 10.58 -11.42
CA GLY A 176 21.78 11.36 -10.17
C GLY A 176 22.77 12.52 -10.16
N ARG A 177 23.82 12.47 -10.99
CA ARG A 177 24.81 13.57 -11.12
C ARG A 177 24.29 14.84 -11.81
N ARG A 178 23.19 14.79 -12.55
CA ARG A 178 22.70 15.94 -13.36
C ARG A 178 21.67 16.83 -12.65
N LYS A 179 21.06 16.41 -11.55
CA LYS A 179 19.98 17.15 -10.87
C LYS A 179 20.42 17.95 -9.63
N GLY A 180 21.69 17.92 -9.26
CA GLY A 180 22.22 18.65 -8.11
C GLY A 180 22.34 20.17 -8.30
N ALA A 181 22.25 20.69 -9.52
CA ALA A 181 22.48 22.10 -9.83
C ALA A 181 21.22 22.98 -9.90
N ALA A 182 20.02 22.43 -9.89
CA ALA A 182 18.78 23.18 -10.18
C ALA A 182 17.83 23.37 -9.01
N ARG A 183 18.20 23.06 -7.76
CA ARG A 183 17.34 23.26 -6.58
C ARG A 183 17.83 24.34 -5.62
N ARG A 184 18.30 25.46 -6.17
CA ARG A 184 18.54 26.71 -5.41
C ARG A 184 17.68 27.85 -5.96
N ALA A 185 16.39 27.67 -6.09
CA ALA A 185 15.46 28.77 -6.27
C ALA A 185 14.05 28.32 -5.84
N GLY A 186 13.58 28.86 -4.74
CA GLY A 186 12.19 28.67 -4.33
C GLY A 186 12.00 28.58 -2.83
N ARG A 187 12.43 29.60 -2.08
CA ARG A 187 11.78 29.93 -0.81
C ARG A 187 10.41 30.51 -1.13
N GLY A 188 9.44 29.62 -1.39
CA GLY A 188 8.03 29.99 -1.43
C GLY A 188 7.50 30.05 0.00
N SER A 189 7.07 31.23 0.39
CA SER A 189 6.36 31.56 1.62
C SER A 189 5.13 30.66 1.79
N LEU A 190 5.11 29.83 2.83
CA LEU A 190 3.91 29.19 3.35
C LEU A 190 3.07 30.26 4.10
N ARG A 191 2.33 31.09 3.37
CA ARG A 191 1.22 31.88 3.90
C ARG A 191 -0.06 31.34 3.30
N GLY A 192 -0.90 30.76 4.13
CA GLY A 192 -2.26 30.39 3.75
C GLY A 192 -2.68 28.96 4.07
N LEU A 193 -2.47 28.49 5.29
CA LEU A 193 -3.28 27.41 5.86
C LEU A 193 -4.14 28.03 6.95
N SER A 194 -5.35 28.42 6.58
CA SER A 194 -6.39 28.79 7.54
C SER A 194 -6.96 27.51 8.14
N LEU A 195 -6.85 27.41 9.46
CA LEU A 195 -7.60 26.46 10.27
C LEU A 195 -9.10 26.79 10.14
N LEU A 196 -9.85 25.92 9.49
CA LEU A 196 -11.31 25.92 9.59
C LEU A 196 -11.68 25.10 10.83
N SER A 197 -11.99 25.81 11.93
CA SER A 197 -12.74 25.25 13.04
C SER A 197 -14.20 25.19 12.59
N ALA A 198 -14.78 23.99 12.53
CA ALA A 198 -16.21 23.81 12.46
C ALA A 198 -16.76 23.68 13.90
N SER A 199 -17.60 24.61 14.25
CA SER A 199 -18.50 24.59 15.41
C SER A 199 -19.60 23.54 15.26
#